data_4f58579ab412330300adf209889fedd1
#
_entry.id   4f58579ab412330300adf209889fedd1
#
_cell.length_a   1.000
_cell.length_b   1.000
_cell.length_c   1.000
_cell.angle_alpha   90.00
_cell.angle_beta   90.00
_cell.angle_gamma   90.00
#
_symmetry.space_group_name_H-M   'P 1'
#
loop_
_entity.id
_entity.type
_entity.pdbx_description
1 polymer ?
#
loop_
_entity_poly.entity_id
_entity_poly.type
_entity_poly.pdbx_seq_one_letter_code
_entity_poly.pdbx_strand_id
1 'polypeptide(L)'
;MTVPALTDAAVRLAGAPDIAAFLSVWLEGGLLDGAAAETFRHYYGSFRRSFTGRTRRYYASQIAEAEALVRARPGARVLEVGCGLGTESLWLALQGGDVTGIDLRADRVAGAQARLAVMQRLGHAQQCRFQFASVFDLPAGAQYDLIWMEQTFHHLEPREQIVRKIASLLAPGGHLVISEANAWNPALQLELLIRRGLPRVIQLTGDDGRAHPYGVERVTTAANLRRLFADAGVVCQSIRHFRMFPNRPVFDRFSVFETAPGTAAILPLFLYYNYVGVRR
;
A
#
# COMPACT_ATOMS: atom_id res chain seq x y z
N MET A 1 3.48 -15.55 -24.92
CA MET A 1 2.03 -15.86 -24.74
C MET A 1 1.31 -15.80 -26.06
N THR A 2 0.34 -16.68 -26.30
CA THR A 2 -0.52 -16.62 -27.50
C THR A 2 -1.56 -15.50 -27.38
N VAL A 3 -2.04 -14.96 -28.52
CA VAL A 3 -3.07 -13.90 -28.55
C VAL A 3 -4.32 -14.24 -27.71
N PRO A 4 -4.87 -15.48 -27.78
CA PRO A 4 -6.01 -15.86 -26.94
C PRO A 4 -5.74 -15.79 -25.44
N ALA A 5 -4.55 -16.15 -24.98
CA ALA A 5 -4.21 -16.12 -23.55
C ALA A 5 -4.06 -14.69 -23.02
N LEU A 6 -3.61 -13.74 -23.86
CA LEU A 6 -3.58 -12.31 -23.51
C LEU A 6 -5.00 -11.74 -23.40
N THR A 7 -5.90 -12.14 -24.29
CA THR A 7 -7.30 -11.70 -24.25
C THR A 7 -8.02 -12.19 -23.00
N ASP A 8 -7.81 -13.46 -22.61
CA ASP A 8 -8.37 -13.99 -21.34
C ASP A 8 -7.84 -13.23 -20.13
N ALA A 9 -6.54 -13.01 -20.06
CA ALA A 9 -5.93 -12.24 -18.95
C ALA A 9 -6.47 -10.81 -18.90
N ALA A 10 -6.70 -10.15 -20.04
CA ALA A 10 -7.28 -8.81 -20.11
C ALA A 10 -8.68 -8.77 -19.49
N VAL A 11 -9.54 -9.69 -19.88
CA VAL A 11 -10.91 -9.82 -19.35
C VAL A 11 -10.89 -10.07 -17.84
N ARG A 12 -10.02 -10.95 -17.37
CA ARG A 12 -9.90 -11.31 -15.96
C ARG A 12 -9.32 -10.16 -15.11
N LEU A 13 -8.37 -9.39 -15.64
CA LEU A 13 -7.82 -8.21 -14.94
C LEU A 13 -8.85 -7.08 -14.84
N ALA A 14 -9.55 -6.78 -15.94
CA ALA A 14 -10.57 -5.73 -15.95
C ALA A 14 -11.83 -6.12 -15.18
N GLY A 15 -12.21 -7.39 -15.23
CA GLY A 15 -13.38 -7.93 -14.54
C GLY A 15 -13.12 -8.39 -13.10
N ALA A 16 -11.93 -8.15 -12.54
CA ALA A 16 -11.63 -8.54 -11.17
C ALA A 16 -12.58 -7.83 -10.20
N PRO A 17 -13.26 -8.58 -9.30
CA PRO A 17 -14.21 -7.99 -8.36
C PRO A 17 -13.55 -7.20 -7.24
N ASP A 18 -12.28 -7.48 -6.95
CA ASP A 18 -11.47 -6.82 -5.94
C ASP A 18 -9.98 -6.93 -6.26
N ILE A 19 -9.16 -6.20 -5.54
CA ILE A 19 -7.70 -6.19 -5.70
C ILE A 19 -7.07 -7.57 -5.45
N ALA A 20 -7.67 -8.42 -4.62
CA ALA A 20 -7.16 -9.76 -4.37
C ALA A 20 -7.36 -10.69 -5.57
N ALA A 21 -8.49 -10.57 -6.26
CA ALA A 21 -8.73 -11.25 -7.52
C ALA A 21 -7.80 -10.70 -8.62
N PHE A 22 -7.63 -9.37 -8.70
CA PHE A 22 -6.69 -8.72 -9.61
C PHE A 22 -5.26 -9.24 -9.41
N LEU A 23 -4.75 -9.25 -8.17
CA LEU A 23 -3.42 -9.78 -7.87
C LEU A 23 -3.33 -11.28 -8.18
N SER A 24 -4.41 -12.05 -8.01
CA SER A 24 -4.40 -13.49 -8.30
C SER A 24 -4.09 -13.79 -9.76
N VAL A 25 -4.58 -12.99 -10.69
CA VAL A 25 -4.27 -13.14 -12.13
C VAL A 25 -2.78 -12.98 -12.38
N TRP A 26 -2.14 -12.01 -11.73
CA TRP A 26 -0.69 -11.83 -11.82
C TRP A 26 0.10 -12.98 -11.18
N LEU A 27 -0.38 -13.50 -10.05
CA LEU A 27 0.28 -14.60 -9.33
C LEU A 27 0.23 -15.94 -10.07
N GLU A 28 -0.72 -16.14 -11.00
CA GLU A 28 -0.75 -17.28 -11.89
C GLU A 28 0.46 -17.29 -12.83
N GLY A 29 0.98 -16.13 -13.18
CA GLY A 29 2.19 -15.97 -13.99
C GLY A 29 1.91 -15.90 -15.50
N GLY A 30 3.00 -15.80 -16.29
CA GLY A 30 2.94 -15.76 -17.74
C GLY A 30 2.65 -14.39 -18.36
N LEU A 31 2.39 -13.34 -17.55
CA LEU A 31 2.15 -11.97 -18.04
C LEU A 31 3.44 -11.13 -18.15
N LEU A 32 4.49 -11.53 -17.46
CA LEU A 32 5.78 -10.86 -17.42
C LEU A 32 6.87 -11.81 -17.88
N ASP A 33 7.91 -11.24 -18.49
CA ASP A 33 9.08 -11.96 -18.98
C ASP A 33 10.38 -11.39 -18.37
N GLY A 34 11.46 -12.15 -18.47
CA GLY A 34 12.82 -11.73 -18.08
C GLY A 34 12.94 -11.26 -16.64
N ALA A 35 13.70 -10.19 -16.43
CA ALA A 35 13.98 -9.62 -15.11
C ALA A 35 12.71 -9.18 -14.35
N ALA A 36 11.70 -8.64 -15.05
CA ALA A 36 10.45 -8.24 -14.42
C ALA A 36 9.68 -9.42 -13.82
N ALA A 37 9.66 -10.55 -14.53
CA ALA A 37 9.06 -11.79 -14.02
C ALA A 37 9.83 -12.34 -12.81
N GLU A 38 11.15 -12.24 -12.80
CA GLU A 38 11.99 -12.67 -11.69
C GLU A 38 11.78 -11.80 -10.46
N THR A 39 11.83 -10.47 -10.61
CA THR A 39 11.54 -9.51 -9.54
C THR A 39 10.15 -9.74 -8.95
N PHE A 40 9.13 -9.95 -9.80
CA PHE A 40 7.77 -10.23 -9.36
C PHE A 40 7.69 -11.54 -8.55
N ARG A 41 8.30 -12.63 -9.03
CA ARG A 41 8.32 -13.91 -8.32
C ARG A 41 9.05 -13.81 -6.98
N HIS A 42 10.14 -13.07 -6.92
CA HIS A 42 10.89 -12.84 -5.69
C HIS A 42 10.05 -12.04 -4.67
N TYR A 43 9.47 -10.93 -5.11
CA TYR A 43 8.68 -10.03 -4.26
C TYR A 43 7.44 -10.73 -3.67
N TYR A 44 6.68 -11.45 -4.49
CA TYR A 44 5.46 -12.13 -4.07
C TYR A 44 5.65 -13.61 -3.69
N GLY A 45 6.88 -14.12 -3.65
CA GLY A 45 7.13 -15.55 -3.46
C GLY A 45 6.58 -16.12 -2.15
N SER A 46 6.73 -15.41 -1.03
CA SER A 46 6.15 -15.79 0.27
C SER A 46 4.64 -15.56 0.30
N PHE A 47 4.20 -14.43 -0.25
CA PHE A 47 2.79 -14.04 -0.31
C PHE A 47 1.96 -15.03 -1.12
N ARG A 48 2.46 -15.47 -2.28
CA ARG A 48 1.82 -16.48 -3.13
C ARG A 48 1.47 -17.75 -2.35
N ARG A 49 2.35 -18.22 -1.47
CA ARG A 49 2.14 -19.43 -0.66
C ARG A 49 1.09 -19.25 0.43
N SER A 50 0.88 -18.03 0.89
CA SER A 50 -0.02 -17.68 2.00
C SER A 50 -1.27 -16.92 1.56
N PHE A 51 -1.52 -16.78 0.25
CA PHE A 51 -2.65 -16.03 -0.30
C PHE A 51 -3.94 -16.84 -0.25
N THR A 52 -4.33 -17.24 0.97
CA THR A 52 -5.56 -17.99 1.28
C THR A 52 -6.79 -17.10 1.15
N GLY A 53 -7.99 -17.67 1.16
CA GLY A 53 -9.25 -16.92 1.13
C GLY A 53 -9.34 -15.84 2.21
N ARG A 54 -8.81 -16.11 3.41
CA ARG A 54 -8.73 -15.14 4.49
C ARG A 54 -7.78 -13.98 4.18
N THR A 55 -6.55 -14.27 3.71
CA THR A 55 -5.59 -13.23 3.32
C THR A 55 -6.14 -12.38 2.19
N ARG A 56 -6.84 -12.98 1.20
CA ARG A 56 -7.51 -12.24 0.13
C ARG A 56 -8.54 -11.26 0.65
N ARG A 57 -9.40 -11.68 1.60
CA ARG A 57 -10.38 -10.78 2.22
C ARG A 57 -9.72 -9.60 2.94
N TYR A 58 -8.62 -9.85 3.68
CA TYR A 58 -7.89 -8.76 4.33
C TYR A 58 -7.25 -7.82 3.34
N TYR A 59 -6.62 -8.36 2.31
CA TYR A 59 -5.98 -7.56 1.28
C TYR A 59 -7.00 -6.67 0.54
N ALA A 60 -8.15 -7.22 0.17
CA ALA A 60 -9.23 -6.44 -0.42
C ALA A 60 -9.78 -5.38 0.55
N SER A 61 -9.99 -5.74 1.83
CA SER A 61 -10.50 -4.78 2.81
C SER A 61 -9.49 -3.69 3.18
N GLN A 62 -8.21 -3.94 3.02
CA GLN A 62 -7.13 -3.02 3.35
C GLN A 62 -7.15 -1.75 2.50
N ILE A 63 -7.42 -1.88 1.20
CA ILE A 63 -7.48 -0.75 0.25
C ILE A 63 -8.88 -0.14 0.12
N ALA A 64 -9.88 -0.72 0.76
CA ALA A 64 -11.29 -0.38 0.52
C ALA A 64 -11.61 1.12 0.71
N GLU A 65 -10.99 1.80 1.69
CA GLU A 65 -11.19 3.23 1.92
C GLU A 65 -10.61 4.06 0.76
N ALA A 66 -9.41 3.73 0.28
CA ALA A 66 -8.78 4.42 -0.84
C ALA A 66 -9.55 4.16 -2.15
N GLU A 67 -9.97 2.92 -2.38
CA GLU A 67 -10.79 2.54 -3.54
C GLU A 67 -12.13 3.30 -3.56
N ALA A 68 -12.82 3.37 -2.42
CA ALA A 68 -14.10 4.09 -2.30
C ALA A 68 -13.94 5.58 -2.64
N LEU A 69 -12.84 6.22 -2.19
CA LEU A 69 -12.54 7.62 -2.48
C LEU A 69 -12.28 7.85 -3.98
N VAL A 70 -11.53 6.96 -4.63
CA VAL A 70 -11.25 7.04 -6.07
C VAL A 70 -12.53 6.84 -6.87
N ARG A 71 -13.34 5.83 -6.55
CA ARG A 71 -14.63 5.59 -7.24
C ARG A 71 -15.63 6.73 -7.08
N ALA A 72 -15.62 7.40 -5.92
CA ALA A 72 -16.47 8.56 -5.68
C ALA A 72 -16.03 9.80 -6.49
N ARG A 73 -14.77 9.85 -6.96
CA ARG A 73 -14.21 10.97 -7.73
C ARG A 73 -13.35 10.44 -8.88
N PRO A 74 -13.93 10.02 -10.01
CA PRO A 74 -13.17 9.63 -11.20
C PRO A 74 -12.22 10.74 -11.65
N GLY A 75 -10.98 10.37 -12.01
CA GLY A 75 -9.91 11.31 -12.31
C GLY A 75 -9.23 11.92 -11.08
N ALA A 76 -9.55 11.46 -9.87
CA ALA A 76 -8.84 11.88 -8.66
C ALA A 76 -7.33 11.66 -8.83
N ARG A 77 -6.53 12.67 -8.51
CA ARG A 77 -5.07 12.60 -8.52
C ARG A 77 -4.61 11.82 -7.28
N VAL A 78 -4.06 10.67 -7.52
CA VAL A 78 -3.62 9.74 -6.46
C VAL A 78 -2.09 9.67 -6.43
N LEU A 79 -1.50 9.78 -5.24
CA LEU A 79 -0.11 9.46 -4.99
C LEU A 79 -0.04 8.19 -4.14
N GLU A 80 0.67 7.18 -4.61
CA GLU A 80 1.08 6.06 -3.78
C GLU A 80 2.56 6.21 -3.41
N VAL A 81 2.84 6.28 -2.11
CA VAL A 81 4.21 6.35 -1.57
C VAL A 81 4.68 4.98 -1.14
N GLY A 82 5.76 4.49 -1.73
CA GLY A 82 6.26 3.13 -1.54
C GLY A 82 5.48 2.11 -2.35
N CYS A 83 5.24 2.39 -3.63
CA CYS A 83 4.35 1.62 -4.50
C CYS A 83 4.85 0.19 -4.82
N GLY A 84 6.09 -0.16 -4.47
CA GLY A 84 6.65 -1.47 -4.76
C GLY A 84 6.49 -1.86 -6.23
N LEU A 85 5.82 -2.98 -6.49
CA LEU A 85 5.51 -3.44 -7.85
C LEU A 85 4.18 -2.89 -8.41
N GLY A 86 3.60 -1.88 -7.77
CA GLY A 86 2.47 -1.08 -8.27
C GLY A 86 1.13 -1.81 -8.30
N THR A 87 0.89 -2.80 -7.45
CA THR A 87 -0.39 -3.52 -7.46
C THR A 87 -1.54 -2.61 -7.11
N GLU A 88 -1.41 -1.84 -6.04
CA GLU A 88 -2.42 -0.90 -5.55
C GLU A 88 -2.58 0.28 -6.52
N SER A 89 -1.48 0.83 -7.06
CA SER A 89 -1.54 1.88 -8.09
C SER A 89 -2.29 1.44 -9.34
N LEU A 90 -1.98 0.24 -9.88
CA LEU A 90 -2.67 -0.30 -11.05
C LEU A 90 -4.14 -0.57 -10.77
N TRP A 91 -4.46 -1.07 -9.58
CA TRP A 91 -5.84 -1.29 -9.15
C TRP A 91 -6.61 0.03 -9.04
N LEU A 92 -6.06 1.04 -8.36
CA LEU A 92 -6.70 2.36 -8.22
C LEU A 92 -6.87 3.06 -9.58
N ALA A 93 -5.93 2.87 -10.53
CA ALA A 93 -6.08 3.37 -11.89
C ALA A 93 -7.23 2.68 -12.64
N LEU A 94 -7.43 1.36 -12.44
CA LEU A 94 -8.61 0.65 -12.97
C LEU A 94 -9.92 1.16 -12.37
N GLN A 95 -9.89 1.67 -11.14
CA GLN A 95 -11.05 2.29 -10.50
C GLN A 95 -11.29 3.75 -10.95
N GLY A 96 -10.48 4.27 -11.88
CA GLY A 96 -10.65 5.60 -12.47
C GLY A 96 -9.75 6.69 -11.90
N GLY A 97 -8.74 6.36 -11.09
CA GLY A 97 -7.76 7.32 -10.57
C GLY A 97 -6.71 7.72 -11.59
N ASP A 98 -6.21 8.97 -11.50
CA ASP A 98 -4.96 9.42 -12.12
C ASP A 98 -3.81 9.18 -11.12
N VAL A 99 -3.11 8.04 -11.28
CA VAL A 99 -2.25 7.51 -10.24
C VAL A 99 -0.76 7.73 -10.55
N THR A 100 -0.05 8.25 -9.55
CA THR A 100 1.42 8.30 -9.53
C THR A 100 1.92 7.42 -8.38
N GLY A 101 2.63 6.35 -8.71
CA GLY A 101 3.34 5.52 -7.73
C GLY A 101 4.81 5.92 -7.66
N ILE A 102 5.36 6.07 -6.45
CA ILE A 102 6.79 6.32 -6.23
C ILE A 102 7.40 5.25 -5.31
N ASP A 103 8.64 4.86 -5.60
CA ASP A 103 9.43 3.98 -4.74
C ASP A 103 10.92 4.35 -4.84
N LEU A 104 11.71 4.06 -3.80
CA LEU A 104 13.16 4.27 -3.74
C LEU A 104 13.98 3.08 -4.26
N ARG A 105 13.30 2.05 -4.75
CA ARG A 105 13.93 0.86 -5.34
C ARG A 105 13.70 0.86 -6.86
N ALA A 106 14.77 1.03 -7.60
CA ALA A 106 14.74 1.08 -9.06
C ALA A 106 14.23 -0.23 -9.69
N ASP A 107 14.61 -1.38 -9.11
CA ASP A 107 14.15 -2.70 -9.54
C ASP A 107 12.64 -2.88 -9.37
N ARG A 108 12.06 -2.33 -8.30
CA ARG A 108 10.62 -2.35 -8.06
C ARG A 108 9.87 -1.46 -9.04
N VAL A 109 10.36 -0.24 -9.23
CA VAL A 109 9.79 0.70 -10.21
C VAL A 109 9.82 0.13 -11.62
N ALA A 110 10.94 -0.49 -12.03
CA ALA A 110 11.05 -1.17 -13.32
C ALA A 110 10.03 -2.33 -13.44
N GLY A 111 9.85 -3.11 -12.38
CA GLY A 111 8.83 -4.16 -12.33
C GLY A 111 7.39 -3.61 -12.41
N ALA A 112 7.11 -2.49 -11.74
CA ALA A 112 5.82 -1.80 -11.81
C ALA A 112 5.55 -1.24 -13.22
N GLN A 113 6.57 -0.62 -13.86
CA GLN A 113 6.49 -0.13 -15.24
C GLN A 113 6.25 -1.27 -16.24
N ALA A 114 6.90 -2.42 -16.07
CA ALA A 114 6.66 -3.61 -16.90
C ALA A 114 5.21 -4.10 -16.78
N ARG A 115 4.65 -4.12 -15.58
CA ARG A 115 3.24 -4.46 -15.35
C ARG A 115 2.30 -3.43 -15.97
N LEU A 116 2.60 -2.14 -15.82
CA LEU A 116 1.85 -1.06 -16.46
C LEU A 116 1.84 -1.22 -17.99
N ALA A 117 2.99 -1.52 -18.60
CA ALA A 117 3.08 -1.75 -20.03
C ALA A 117 2.20 -2.94 -20.51
N VAL A 118 2.05 -3.99 -19.67
CA VAL A 118 1.08 -5.06 -19.93
C VAL A 118 -0.34 -4.51 -19.89
N MET A 119 -0.72 -3.80 -18.82
CA MET A 119 -2.05 -3.22 -18.66
C MET A 119 -2.42 -2.27 -19.80
N GLN A 120 -1.48 -1.42 -20.23
CA GLN A 120 -1.68 -0.48 -21.34
C GLN A 120 -1.88 -1.17 -22.69
N ARG A 121 -1.11 -2.24 -22.97
CA ARG A 121 -1.33 -3.09 -24.16
C ARG A 121 -2.72 -3.75 -24.17
N LEU A 122 -3.27 -4.01 -22.99
CA LEU A 122 -4.62 -4.53 -22.81
C LEU A 122 -5.71 -3.44 -22.80
N GLY A 123 -5.35 -2.17 -23.02
CA GLY A 123 -6.26 -1.03 -23.05
C GLY A 123 -6.63 -0.45 -21.68
N HIS A 124 -5.91 -0.83 -20.62
CA HIS A 124 -6.22 -0.43 -19.23
C HIS A 124 -5.13 0.47 -18.62
N ALA A 125 -5.45 1.10 -17.49
CA ALA A 125 -4.53 1.89 -16.64
C ALA A 125 -3.76 3.00 -17.38
N GLN A 126 -4.39 3.65 -18.37
CA GLN A 126 -3.76 4.73 -19.15
C GLN A 126 -3.33 5.92 -18.32
N GLN A 127 -3.98 6.15 -17.19
CA GLN A 127 -3.74 7.25 -16.24
C GLN A 127 -2.91 6.78 -15.04
N CYS A 128 -1.92 5.91 -15.27
CA CYS A 128 -1.00 5.44 -14.24
C CYS A 128 0.44 5.67 -14.67
N ARG A 129 1.31 6.04 -13.71
CA ARG A 129 2.74 6.22 -13.93
C ARG A 129 3.54 5.86 -12.70
N PHE A 130 4.75 5.37 -12.89
CA PHE A 130 5.67 5.00 -11.82
C PHE A 130 6.96 5.78 -11.94
N GLN A 131 7.48 6.25 -10.81
CA GLN A 131 8.69 7.05 -10.73
C GLN A 131 9.63 6.52 -9.65
N PHE A 132 10.89 6.39 -9.99
CA PHE A 132 11.97 6.19 -9.04
C PHE A 132 12.27 7.54 -8.37
N ALA A 133 11.70 7.77 -7.19
CA ALA A 133 11.75 9.04 -6.51
C ALA A 133 11.52 8.90 -5.01
N SER A 134 12.14 9.78 -4.23
CA SER A 134 11.75 10.06 -2.86
C SER A 134 10.52 10.97 -2.83
N VAL A 135 9.73 10.88 -1.78
CA VAL A 135 8.63 11.84 -1.55
C VAL A 135 9.13 13.29 -1.49
N PHE A 136 10.40 13.49 -1.11
CA PHE A 136 11.02 14.83 -1.06
C PHE A 136 11.37 15.38 -2.44
N ASP A 137 11.52 14.51 -3.46
CA ASP A 137 11.82 14.93 -4.84
C ASP A 137 10.56 15.44 -5.57
N LEU A 138 9.37 15.18 -5.02
CA LEU A 138 8.14 15.67 -5.63
C LEU A 138 8.07 17.21 -5.59
N PRO A 139 7.61 17.85 -6.70
CA PRO A 139 7.59 19.30 -6.81
C PRO A 139 6.82 19.99 -5.66
N ALA A 140 7.33 21.13 -5.22
CA ALA A 140 6.57 22.01 -4.36
C ALA A 140 5.31 22.49 -5.12
N GLY A 141 4.13 22.33 -4.52
CA GLY A 141 2.87 22.66 -5.17
C GLY A 141 2.19 21.52 -5.94
N ALA A 142 2.83 20.35 -6.08
CA ALA A 142 2.10 19.14 -6.47
C ALA A 142 0.95 18.90 -5.47
N GLN A 143 -0.25 18.64 -6.00
CA GLN A 143 -1.46 18.52 -5.20
C GLN A 143 -2.16 17.21 -5.56
N TYR A 144 -2.41 16.37 -4.55
CA TYR A 144 -3.09 15.09 -4.70
C TYR A 144 -4.42 15.10 -3.95
N ASP A 145 -5.43 14.51 -4.56
CA ASP A 145 -6.76 14.36 -3.97
C ASP A 145 -6.78 13.17 -2.98
N LEU A 146 -5.88 12.20 -3.21
CA LEU A 146 -5.65 11.06 -2.32
C LEU A 146 -4.15 10.76 -2.25
N ILE A 147 -3.62 10.57 -1.04
CA ILE A 147 -2.31 9.94 -0.81
C ILE A 147 -2.56 8.60 -0.12
N TRP A 148 -2.04 7.52 -0.72
CA TRP A 148 -2.10 6.16 -0.22
C TRP A 148 -0.72 5.66 0.21
N MET A 149 -0.64 5.00 1.35
CA MET A 149 0.55 4.32 1.84
C MET A 149 0.18 2.98 2.48
N GLU A 150 0.84 1.90 2.04
CA GLU A 150 0.67 0.57 2.62
C GLU A 150 2.01 0.06 3.14
N GLN A 151 2.08 -0.24 4.44
CA GLN A 151 3.26 -0.78 5.11
C GLN A 151 4.56 -0.02 4.75
N THR A 152 4.45 1.30 4.62
CA THR A 152 5.56 2.15 4.14
C THR A 152 5.93 3.21 5.18
N PHE A 153 4.96 3.77 5.90
CA PHE A 153 5.19 4.90 6.80
C PHE A 153 6.23 4.60 7.89
N HIS A 154 6.29 3.36 8.37
CA HIS A 154 7.25 2.95 9.39
C HIS A 154 8.72 2.95 8.92
N HIS A 155 8.95 3.07 7.61
CA HIS A 155 10.28 3.23 7.01
C HIS A 155 10.65 4.68 6.73
N LEU A 156 9.66 5.58 6.65
CA LEU A 156 9.88 6.97 6.22
C LEU A 156 10.49 7.83 7.33
N GLU A 157 11.65 8.40 7.04
CA GLU A 157 12.42 9.28 7.95
C GLU A 157 13.04 10.48 7.21
N PRO A 158 13.30 11.62 7.86
CA PRO A 158 12.93 11.99 9.24
C PRO A 158 11.43 12.19 9.37
N ARG A 159 10.82 11.54 10.35
CA ARG A 159 9.35 11.38 10.46
C ARG A 159 8.56 12.68 10.41
N GLU A 160 8.98 13.70 11.18
CA GLU A 160 8.29 14.97 11.19
C GLU A 160 8.37 15.71 9.85
N GLN A 161 9.50 15.62 9.15
CA GLN A 161 9.65 16.22 7.82
C GLN A 161 8.77 15.49 6.80
N ILE A 162 8.71 14.15 6.86
CA ILE A 162 7.82 13.33 6.04
C ILE A 162 6.37 13.72 6.26
N VAL A 163 5.92 13.84 7.52
CA VAL A 163 4.54 14.23 7.84
C VAL A 163 4.19 15.58 7.25
N ARG A 164 5.06 16.58 7.42
CA ARG A 164 4.88 17.92 6.82
C ARG A 164 4.86 17.87 5.30
N LYS A 165 5.78 17.11 4.70
CA LYS A 165 5.83 16.97 3.23
C LYS A 165 4.57 16.32 2.69
N ILE A 166 4.11 15.21 3.27
CA ILE A 166 2.87 14.52 2.87
C ILE A 166 1.66 15.45 3.02
N ALA A 167 1.55 16.14 4.15
CA ALA A 167 0.47 17.11 4.35
C ALA A 167 0.49 18.23 3.31
N SER A 168 1.68 18.73 2.91
CA SER A 168 1.80 19.76 1.88
C SER A 168 1.42 19.29 0.48
N LEU A 169 1.54 17.99 0.20
CA LEU A 169 1.18 17.37 -1.08
C LEU A 169 -0.31 17.07 -1.22
N LEU A 170 -1.08 17.08 -0.13
CA LEU A 170 -2.54 16.93 -0.21
C LEU A 170 -3.17 18.22 -0.74
N ALA A 171 -4.13 18.10 -1.63
CA ALA A 171 -5.02 19.21 -1.99
C ALA A 171 -5.88 19.62 -0.79
N PRO A 172 -6.39 20.85 -0.71
CA PRO A 172 -7.45 21.20 0.25
C PRO A 172 -8.62 20.23 0.13
N GLY A 173 -9.05 19.64 1.24
CA GLY A 173 -10.06 18.57 1.26
C GLY A 173 -9.55 17.21 0.76
N GLY A 174 -8.29 17.10 0.39
CA GLY A 174 -7.66 15.83 -0.02
C GLY A 174 -7.51 14.85 1.14
N HIS A 175 -7.54 13.56 0.81
CA HIS A 175 -7.52 12.48 1.78
C HIS A 175 -6.14 11.83 1.89
N LEU A 176 -5.78 11.45 3.11
CA LEU A 176 -4.64 10.61 3.42
C LEU A 176 -5.13 9.27 3.95
N VAL A 177 -4.79 8.18 3.28
CA VAL A 177 -5.09 6.83 3.76
C VAL A 177 -3.80 6.08 3.99
N ILE A 178 -3.58 5.63 5.22
CA ILE A 178 -2.39 4.89 5.63
C ILE A 178 -2.81 3.56 6.24
N SER A 179 -2.32 2.47 5.66
CA SER A 179 -2.45 1.12 6.21
C SER A 179 -1.14 0.69 6.84
N GLU A 180 -1.15 0.47 8.16
CA GLU A 180 0.07 0.22 8.93
C GLU A 180 -0.07 -0.89 9.96
N ALA A 181 1.09 -1.47 10.30
CA ALA A 181 1.24 -2.39 11.40
C ALA A 181 1.01 -1.68 12.75
N ASN A 182 0.27 -2.33 13.63
CA ASN A 182 -0.14 -1.75 14.91
C ASN A 182 0.92 -1.96 15.99
N ALA A 183 1.62 -0.90 16.36
CA ALA A 183 2.63 -0.94 17.42
C ALA A 183 2.09 -1.34 18.81
N TRP A 184 0.78 -1.31 19.02
CA TRP A 184 0.16 -1.81 20.24
C TRP A 184 0.08 -3.34 20.33
N ASN A 185 0.27 -4.05 19.20
CA ASN A 185 0.18 -5.51 19.20
C ASN A 185 1.43 -6.15 19.86
N PRO A 186 1.30 -6.83 21.00
CA PRO A 186 2.45 -7.35 21.73
C PRO A 186 3.15 -8.52 20.99
N ALA A 187 2.39 -9.34 20.26
CA ALA A 187 2.97 -10.44 19.49
C ALA A 187 3.83 -9.90 18.32
N LEU A 188 3.33 -8.88 17.64
CA LEU A 188 4.10 -8.18 16.60
C LEU A 188 5.37 -7.54 17.19
N GLN A 189 5.27 -6.85 18.34
CA GLN A 189 6.44 -6.24 18.98
C GLN A 189 7.50 -7.28 19.37
N LEU A 190 7.07 -8.43 19.89
CA LEU A 190 8.00 -9.52 20.21
C LEU A 190 8.64 -10.10 18.93
N GLU A 191 7.88 -10.31 17.88
CA GLU A 191 8.39 -10.76 16.59
C GLU A 191 9.44 -9.79 16.03
N LEU A 192 9.11 -8.49 16.02
CA LEU A 192 10.04 -7.46 15.52
C LEU A 192 11.31 -7.38 16.37
N LEU A 193 11.19 -7.48 17.70
CA LEU A 193 12.33 -7.49 18.61
C LEU A 193 13.27 -8.67 18.32
N ILE A 194 12.72 -9.86 18.12
CA ILE A 194 13.51 -11.07 17.81
C ILE A 194 14.17 -10.95 16.44
N ARG A 195 13.48 -10.47 15.43
CA ARG A 195 13.95 -10.43 14.04
C ARG A 195 14.93 -9.29 13.76
N ARG A 196 14.74 -8.13 14.37
CA ARG A 196 15.41 -6.87 13.97
C ARG A 196 15.99 -6.07 15.14
N GLY A 197 15.73 -6.49 16.37
CA GLY A 197 16.13 -5.78 17.57
C GLY A 197 15.25 -4.54 17.83
N LEU A 198 15.81 -3.58 18.56
CA LEU A 198 15.10 -2.34 18.88
C LEU A 198 14.91 -1.46 17.64
N PRO A 199 13.79 -0.73 17.54
CA PRO A 199 13.56 0.24 16.46
C PRO A 199 14.69 1.25 16.38
N ARG A 200 15.22 1.49 15.19
CA ARG A 200 16.30 2.45 14.95
C ARG A 200 16.18 3.11 13.59
N VAL A 201 16.87 4.21 13.41
CA VAL A 201 17.05 4.85 12.11
C VAL A 201 18.47 4.53 11.63
N ILE A 202 18.59 4.13 10.38
CA ILE A 202 19.87 3.89 9.71
C ILE A 202 19.97 4.74 8.46
N GLN A 203 21.16 4.88 7.91
CA GLN A 203 21.36 5.47 6.60
C GLN A 203 21.45 4.31 5.58
N LEU A 204 20.55 4.33 4.59
CA LEU A 204 20.62 3.43 3.46
C LEU A 204 21.09 4.21 2.24
N THR A 205 22.07 3.68 1.52
CA THR A 205 22.39 4.18 0.19
C THR A 205 21.33 3.65 -0.79
N GLY A 206 20.55 4.57 -1.35
CA GLY A 206 19.55 4.25 -2.37
C GLY A 206 20.19 3.91 -3.72
N ASP A 207 19.37 3.39 -4.64
CA ASP A 207 19.80 3.12 -6.02
C ASP A 207 20.13 4.44 -6.79
N ASP A 208 19.77 5.60 -6.23
CA ASP A 208 20.15 6.94 -6.70
C ASP A 208 21.54 7.39 -6.20
N GLY A 209 22.24 6.55 -5.44
CA GLY A 209 23.54 6.85 -4.83
C GLY A 209 23.47 7.81 -3.64
N ARG A 210 22.28 8.30 -3.25
CA ARG A 210 22.10 9.19 -2.09
C ARG A 210 21.88 8.38 -0.81
N ALA A 211 22.32 8.95 0.32
CA ALA A 211 22.00 8.39 1.62
C ALA A 211 20.61 8.85 2.07
N HIS A 212 19.74 7.88 2.32
CA HIS A 212 18.40 8.12 2.81
C HIS A 212 18.27 7.64 4.25
N PRO A 213 17.78 8.46 5.19
CA PRO A 213 17.42 7.96 6.51
C PRO A 213 16.24 7.01 6.41
N TYR A 214 16.38 5.83 7.02
CA TYR A 214 15.45 4.73 6.92
C TYR A 214 15.09 4.18 8.30
N GLY A 215 13.81 4.11 8.59
CA GLY A 215 13.29 3.50 9.81
C GLY A 215 13.31 1.97 9.72
N VAL A 216 14.05 1.33 10.61
CA VAL A 216 14.03 -0.13 10.71
C VAL A 216 12.82 -0.54 11.53
N GLU A 217 11.71 -0.86 10.85
CA GLU A 217 10.43 -1.27 11.45
C GLU A 217 9.98 -0.35 12.60
N ARG A 218 10.03 0.95 12.37
CA ARG A 218 9.57 1.94 13.34
C ARG A 218 8.04 2.08 13.29
N VAL A 219 7.36 0.96 13.50
CA VAL A 219 5.90 0.91 13.55
C VAL A 219 5.34 1.86 14.61
N THR A 220 4.15 2.38 14.39
CA THR A 220 3.51 3.37 15.26
C THR A 220 2.10 2.95 15.63
N THR A 221 1.53 3.58 16.64
CA THR A 221 0.11 3.39 16.98
C THR A 221 -0.77 4.33 16.17
N ALA A 222 -2.01 3.95 15.92
CA ALA A 222 -2.98 4.81 15.26
C ALA A 222 -3.19 6.15 16.00
N ALA A 223 -3.13 6.14 17.34
CA ALA A 223 -3.22 7.35 18.16
C ALA A 223 -2.04 8.30 17.93
N ASN A 224 -0.80 7.77 17.85
CA ASN A 224 0.37 8.58 17.57
C ASN A 224 0.34 9.13 16.13
N LEU A 225 -0.08 8.30 15.16
CA LEU A 225 -0.24 8.72 13.77
C LEU A 225 -1.24 9.89 13.66
N ARG A 226 -2.39 9.76 14.33
CA ARG A 226 -3.40 10.82 14.43
C ARG A 226 -2.83 12.13 14.94
N ARG A 227 -2.03 12.10 16.02
CA ARG A 227 -1.38 13.28 16.59
C ARG A 227 -0.42 13.91 15.61
N LEU A 228 0.51 13.13 15.04
CA LEU A 228 1.53 13.62 14.10
C LEU A 228 0.90 14.35 12.89
N PHE A 229 -0.16 13.80 12.32
CA PHE A 229 -0.81 14.41 11.17
C PHE A 229 -1.75 15.56 11.56
N ALA A 230 -2.34 15.55 12.76
CA ALA A 230 -3.11 16.69 13.26
C ALA A 230 -2.25 17.95 13.40
N ASP A 231 -1.01 17.80 13.90
CA ASP A 231 -0.03 18.89 14.01
C ASP A 231 0.39 19.46 12.62
N ALA A 232 0.16 18.70 11.56
CA ALA A 232 0.40 19.11 10.17
C ALA A 232 -0.89 19.54 9.40
N GLY A 233 -2.01 19.71 10.09
CA GLY A 233 -3.27 20.18 9.50
C GLY A 233 -4.10 19.10 8.82
N VAL A 234 -3.82 17.81 9.07
CA VAL A 234 -4.61 16.69 8.55
C VAL A 234 -5.46 16.11 9.69
N VAL A 235 -6.78 16.27 9.59
CA VAL A 235 -7.73 15.85 10.61
C VAL A 235 -8.15 14.41 10.39
N CYS A 236 -8.00 13.57 11.41
CA CYS A 236 -8.44 12.18 11.37
C CYS A 236 -9.97 12.10 11.20
N GLN A 237 -10.41 11.38 10.18
CA GLN A 237 -11.82 11.04 9.96
C GLN A 237 -12.19 9.70 10.58
N SER A 238 -11.35 8.68 10.35
CA SER A 238 -11.60 7.34 10.86
C SER A 238 -10.32 6.56 11.11
N ILE A 239 -10.41 5.58 12.00
CA ILE A 239 -9.40 4.56 12.23
C ILE A 239 -10.12 3.23 12.28
N ARG A 240 -9.72 2.29 11.44
CA ARG A 240 -10.25 0.93 11.41
C ARG A 240 -9.13 -0.07 11.69
N HIS A 241 -9.25 -0.83 12.77
CA HIS A 241 -8.33 -1.92 13.08
C HIS A 241 -8.82 -3.22 12.43
N PHE A 242 -7.91 -4.04 11.98
CA PHE A 242 -8.25 -5.31 11.33
C PHE A 242 -7.16 -6.36 11.49
N ARG A 243 -7.53 -7.63 11.21
CA ARG A 243 -6.67 -8.80 11.29
C ARG A 243 -6.11 -9.05 12.69
N MET A 244 -6.87 -9.79 13.48
CA MET A 244 -6.48 -10.17 14.84
C MET A 244 -5.66 -11.47 14.87
N PHE A 245 -6.00 -12.44 14.02
CA PHE A 245 -5.44 -13.78 14.09
C PHE A 245 -4.36 -14.02 13.02
N PRO A 246 -3.39 -14.93 13.28
CA PRO A 246 -2.40 -15.36 12.29
C PRO A 246 -3.06 -15.91 11.02
N ASN A 247 -2.33 -15.84 9.88
CA ASN A 247 -2.82 -16.34 8.60
C ASN A 247 -2.71 -17.88 8.52
N ARG A 248 -3.63 -18.57 9.23
CA ARG A 248 -3.77 -20.02 9.21
C ARG A 248 -5.23 -20.39 9.03
N PRO A 249 -5.57 -21.40 8.21
CA PRO A 249 -6.95 -21.77 7.90
C PRO A 249 -7.81 -22.06 9.14
N VAL A 250 -7.21 -22.58 10.23
CA VAL A 250 -7.91 -22.85 11.48
C VAL A 250 -8.57 -21.61 12.08
N PHE A 251 -8.07 -20.41 11.77
CA PHE A 251 -8.63 -19.16 12.26
C PHE A 251 -9.72 -18.55 11.35
N ASP A 252 -10.01 -19.13 10.20
CA ASP A 252 -11.03 -18.59 9.29
C ASP A 252 -12.41 -18.51 9.92
N ARG A 253 -12.75 -19.46 10.82
CA ARG A 253 -14.00 -19.48 11.59
C ARG A 253 -14.13 -18.34 12.60
N PHE A 254 -13.03 -17.70 12.99
CA PHE A 254 -13.00 -16.60 13.95
C PHE A 254 -12.99 -15.21 13.30
N SER A 255 -13.02 -15.13 11.97
CA SER A 255 -12.97 -13.86 11.23
C SER A 255 -14.14 -12.92 11.58
N VAL A 256 -15.27 -13.45 12.04
CA VAL A 256 -16.42 -12.65 12.49
C VAL A 256 -16.07 -11.74 13.68
N PHE A 257 -15.16 -12.17 14.54
CA PHE A 257 -14.73 -11.36 15.70
C PHE A 257 -13.84 -10.17 15.30
N GLU A 258 -13.25 -10.20 14.13
CA GLU A 258 -12.39 -9.12 13.61
C GLU A 258 -13.20 -7.95 13.05
N THR A 259 -14.48 -8.15 12.79
CA THR A 259 -15.41 -7.14 12.26
C THR A 259 -16.55 -6.81 13.22
N ALA A 260 -16.64 -7.49 14.37
CA ALA A 260 -17.76 -7.32 15.30
C ALA A 260 -17.74 -5.91 15.94
N PRO A 261 -18.92 -5.29 16.13
CA PRO A 261 -19.06 -4.08 16.93
C PRO A 261 -18.57 -4.32 18.37
N GLY A 262 -17.83 -3.37 18.95
CA GLY A 262 -17.33 -3.47 20.32
C GLY A 262 -15.90 -4.00 20.47
N THR A 263 -15.23 -4.38 19.39
CA THR A 263 -13.82 -4.80 19.41
C THR A 263 -12.84 -3.67 19.75
N ALA A 264 -13.31 -2.43 19.88
CA ALA A 264 -12.49 -1.26 20.21
C ALA A 264 -11.68 -1.44 21.53
N ALA A 265 -12.22 -2.14 22.51
CA ALA A 265 -11.55 -2.41 23.78
C ALA A 265 -10.33 -3.35 23.66
N ILE A 266 -10.23 -4.08 22.54
CA ILE A 266 -9.15 -5.06 22.29
C ILE A 266 -8.24 -4.62 21.14
N LEU A 267 -8.15 -3.32 20.87
CA LEU A 267 -7.30 -2.74 19.82
C LEU A 267 -5.85 -3.26 19.82
N PRO A 268 -5.21 -3.53 20.98
CA PRO A 268 -3.88 -4.12 20.99
C PRO A 268 -3.77 -5.51 20.36
N LEU A 269 -4.88 -6.24 20.20
CA LEU A 269 -4.86 -7.56 19.59
C LEU A 269 -4.86 -7.52 18.05
N PHE A 270 -5.24 -6.39 17.45
CA PHE A 270 -5.19 -6.24 16.00
C PHE A 270 -3.78 -6.02 15.50
N LEU A 271 -3.44 -6.68 14.39
CA LEU A 271 -2.11 -6.58 13.76
C LEU A 271 -1.94 -5.32 12.94
N TYR A 272 -3.03 -4.80 12.36
CA TYR A 272 -3.00 -3.67 11.44
C TYR A 272 -4.12 -2.67 11.73
N TYR A 273 -3.96 -1.47 11.22
CA TYR A 273 -5.00 -0.46 11.16
C TYR A 273 -4.92 0.35 9.86
N ASN A 274 -6.08 0.86 9.42
CA ASN A 274 -6.18 1.92 8.44
C ASN A 274 -6.49 3.23 9.16
N TYR A 275 -5.74 4.26 8.81
CA TYR A 275 -5.96 5.64 9.20
C TYR A 275 -6.46 6.42 8.00
N VAL A 276 -7.56 7.14 8.13
CA VAL A 276 -8.08 8.07 7.13
C VAL A 276 -8.05 9.48 7.72
N GLY A 277 -7.34 10.38 7.05
CA GLY A 277 -7.27 11.79 7.40
C GLY A 277 -7.67 12.68 6.24
N VAL A 278 -8.06 13.93 6.53
CA VAL A 278 -8.41 14.95 5.52
C VAL A 278 -7.63 16.22 5.81
N ARG A 279 -7.04 16.80 4.78
CA ARG A 279 -6.43 18.12 4.86
C ARG A 279 -7.52 19.21 4.95
N ARG A 280 -7.44 20.04 5.99
CA ARG A 280 -8.27 21.25 6.12
C ARG A 280 -7.73 22.39 5.26
#